data_d6a59783a73dfcb40351a60413259edb
#
_entry.id   d6a59783a73dfcb40351a60413259edb
#
_cell.length_a   1.000
_cell.length_b   1.000
_cell.length_c   1.000
_cell.angle_alpha   90.00
_cell.angle_beta   90.00
_cell.angle_gamma   90.00
#
_symmetry.space_group_name_H-M   'P 1'
#
loop_
_entity.id
_entity.type
_entity.pdbx_description
1 polymer ?
#
loop_
_entity_poly.entity_id
_entity_poly.type
_entity_poly.pdbx_seq_one_letter_code
_entity_poly.pdbx_strand_id
1 'polypeptide(L)'
;MKTYKQPNTVGRFGEFGGMYVSETLMPLLLDLDKSYKKIQKDKKFKKELNDLFKNYVGRPSSLHYAKNLSKYINGPKVYFKRDELNHTGAHKINNCLGQILLAKKMGKTRIIAETGAGQHGVATATVCALFGLPCYIYMGSKDIERQKPNVFSCLLYTSPSPRDSYGS
;
A
#
# COMPACT_ATOMS: atom_id res chain seq x y z
N MET A 1 -17.48 16.72 -24.00
CA MET A 1 -16.38 16.17 -23.18
C MET A 1 -15.98 14.82 -23.76
N LYS A 2 -14.73 14.63 -24.18
CA LYS A 2 -14.24 13.32 -24.60
C LYS A 2 -14.19 12.43 -23.37
N THR A 3 -15.03 11.39 -23.30
CA THR A 3 -14.94 10.38 -22.26
C THR A 3 -13.63 9.63 -22.40
N TYR A 4 -12.75 9.79 -21.42
CA TYR A 4 -11.51 9.04 -21.32
C TYR A 4 -11.83 7.57 -21.05
N LYS A 5 -11.86 6.74 -22.10
CA LYS A 5 -11.92 5.27 -21.97
C LYS A 5 -10.50 4.76 -21.82
N GLN A 6 -10.05 4.51 -20.59
CA GLN A 6 -8.66 4.14 -20.39
C GLN A 6 -8.44 3.29 -19.14
N PRO A 7 -7.42 2.44 -19.11
CA PRO A 7 -6.58 2.06 -20.27
C PRO A 7 -7.33 1.14 -21.25
N ASN A 8 -6.80 0.97 -22.46
CA ASN A 8 -7.28 -0.06 -23.38
C ASN A 8 -6.85 -1.47 -22.90
N THR A 9 -7.24 -2.52 -23.63
CA THR A 9 -6.97 -3.92 -23.25
C THR A 9 -5.50 -4.29 -23.15
N VAL A 10 -4.61 -3.50 -23.77
CA VAL A 10 -3.16 -3.69 -23.75
C VAL A 10 -2.43 -2.67 -22.84
N GLY A 11 -3.18 -1.98 -21.97
CA GLY A 11 -2.62 -1.06 -20.98
C GLY A 11 -2.15 0.27 -21.56
N ARG A 12 -2.67 0.71 -22.71
CA ARG A 12 -2.31 1.99 -23.31
C ARG A 12 -3.36 3.06 -23.10
N PHE A 13 -2.87 4.30 -23.02
CA PHE A 13 -3.60 5.56 -22.88
C PHE A 13 -3.41 6.40 -24.15
N GLY A 14 -4.06 6.00 -25.26
CA GLY A 14 -3.79 6.52 -26.59
C GLY A 14 -2.41 6.05 -27.06
N GLU A 15 -1.51 6.98 -27.40
CA GLU A 15 -0.12 6.70 -27.75
C GLU A 15 0.80 6.42 -26.56
N PHE A 16 0.34 6.74 -25.33
CA PHE A 16 1.11 6.58 -24.09
C PHE A 16 0.82 5.25 -23.41
N GLY A 17 1.71 4.84 -22.49
CA GLY A 17 1.53 3.64 -21.67
C GLY A 17 2.07 2.38 -22.35
N GLY A 18 1.72 1.24 -21.79
CA GLY A 18 2.25 -0.08 -22.15
C GLY A 18 3.10 -0.67 -21.02
N MET A 19 3.76 -1.78 -21.27
CA MET A 19 4.66 -2.46 -20.32
C MET A 19 6.08 -2.46 -20.89
N TYR A 20 6.97 -1.70 -20.26
CA TYR A 20 8.37 -1.57 -20.65
C TYR A 20 9.26 -1.93 -19.46
N VAL A 21 9.64 -3.20 -19.41
CA VAL A 21 10.52 -3.77 -18.39
C VAL A 21 11.53 -4.68 -19.03
N SER A 22 12.56 -5.10 -18.28
CA SER A 22 13.49 -6.12 -18.76
C SER A 22 12.74 -7.41 -19.11
N GLU A 23 13.19 -8.12 -20.15
CA GLU A 23 12.54 -9.35 -20.63
C GLU A 23 12.38 -10.40 -19.52
N THR A 24 13.33 -10.46 -18.60
CA THR A 24 13.29 -11.38 -17.44
C THR A 24 12.11 -11.16 -16.51
N LEU A 25 11.57 -9.94 -16.45
CA LEU A 25 10.41 -9.58 -15.61
C LEU A 25 9.07 -9.71 -16.36
N MET A 26 9.08 -9.76 -17.67
CA MET A 26 7.86 -9.78 -18.48
C MET A 26 6.90 -10.94 -18.14
N PRO A 27 7.37 -12.19 -17.99
CA PRO A 27 6.47 -13.30 -17.62
C PRO A 27 5.74 -13.04 -16.29
N LEU A 28 6.44 -12.49 -15.31
CA LEU A 28 5.86 -12.14 -14.01
C LEU A 28 4.77 -11.07 -14.13
N LEU A 29 5.01 -10.03 -14.95
CA LEU A 29 4.03 -8.97 -15.15
C LEU A 29 2.79 -9.43 -15.91
N LEU A 30 2.96 -10.32 -16.89
CA LEU A 30 1.84 -10.91 -17.61
C LEU A 30 0.97 -11.79 -16.68
N ASP A 31 1.60 -12.57 -15.80
CA ASP A 31 0.88 -13.34 -14.78
C ASP A 31 0.15 -12.43 -13.78
N LEU A 32 0.80 -11.33 -13.34
CA LEU A 32 0.19 -10.33 -12.47
C LEU A 32 -1.04 -9.68 -13.14
N ASP A 33 -0.93 -9.25 -14.40
CA ASP A 33 -2.04 -8.64 -15.15
C ASP A 33 -3.23 -9.61 -15.29
N LYS A 34 -2.95 -10.87 -15.64
CA LYS A 34 -3.97 -11.93 -15.72
C LYS A 34 -4.66 -12.16 -14.38
N SER A 35 -3.87 -12.28 -13.31
CA SER A 35 -4.37 -12.50 -11.96
C SER A 35 -5.19 -11.30 -11.47
N TYR A 36 -4.73 -10.07 -11.72
CA TYR A 36 -5.44 -8.85 -11.37
C TYR A 36 -6.79 -8.74 -12.08
N LYS A 37 -6.84 -8.97 -13.39
CA LYS A 37 -8.09 -8.98 -14.18
C LYS A 37 -9.11 -10.00 -13.65
N LYS A 38 -8.64 -11.17 -13.20
CA LYS A 38 -9.49 -12.19 -12.58
C LYS A 38 -10.02 -11.72 -11.22
N ILE A 39 -9.14 -11.22 -10.37
CA ILE A 39 -9.45 -10.82 -8.99
C ILE A 39 -10.36 -9.59 -8.94
N GLN A 40 -10.23 -8.66 -9.90
CA GLN A 40 -11.15 -7.53 -10.02
C GLN A 40 -12.64 -7.95 -10.13
N LYS A 41 -12.93 -9.16 -10.59
CA LYS A 41 -14.29 -9.70 -10.70
C LYS A 41 -14.70 -10.54 -9.49
N ASP A 42 -13.76 -10.87 -8.61
CA ASP A 42 -14.01 -11.71 -7.42
C ASP A 42 -14.72 -10.91 -6.32
N LYS A 43 -15.97 -11.26 -6.06
CA LYS A 43 -16.78 -10.63 -5.02
C LYS A 43 -16.25 -10.91 -3.61
N LYS A 44 -15.62 -12.07 -3.36
CA LYS A 44 -15.04 -12.43 -2.06
C LYS A 44 -13.81 -11.57 -1.78
N PHE A 45 -12.94 -11.41 -2.77
CA PHE A 45 -11.77 -10.52 -2.66
C PHE A 45 -12.20 -9.07 -2.36
N LYS A 46 -13.19 -8.55 -3.10
CA LYS A 46 -13.70 -7.19 -2.88
C LYS A 46 -14.27 -7.00 -1.48
N LYS A 47 -15.03 -8.00 -1.00
CA LYS A 47 -15.59 -7.96 0.35
C LYS A 47 -14.48 -7.94 1.39
N GLU A 48 -13.52 -8.88 1.32
CA GLU A 48 -12.37 -8.96 2.21
C GLU A 48 -11.57 -7.66 2.25
N LEU A 49 -11.26 -7.10 1.06
CA LEU A 49 -10.53 -5.83 0.95
C LEU A 49 -11.30 -4.66 1.57
N ASN A 50 -12.61 -4.57 1.32
CA ASN A 50 -13.46 -3.52 1.88
C ASN A 50 -13.60 -3.64 3.40
N ASP A 51 -13.72 -4.86 3.92
CA ASP A 51 -13.77 -5.11 5.36
C ASP A 51 -12.47 -4.68 6.03
N LEU A 52 -11.33 -4.98 5.43
CA LEU A 52 -10.01 -4.55 5.90
C LEU A 52 -9.83 -3.02 5.80
N PHE A 53 -10.28 -2.40 4.73
CA PHE A 53 -10.26 -0.94 4.63
C PHE A 53 -11.07 -0.28 5.74
N LYS A 54 -12.25 -0.79 6.04
CA LYS A 54 -13.12 -0.23 7.07
C LYS A 54 -12.61 -0.50 8.47
N ASN A 55 -12.27 -1.75 8.79
CA ASN A 55 -12.08 -2.20 10.16
C ASN A 55 -10.60 -2.20 10.59
N TYR A 56 -9.66 -2.28 9.66
CA TYR A 56 -8.23 -2.29 9.97
C TYR A 56 -7.54 -0.97 9.61
N VAL A 57 -7.87 -0.39 8.45
CA VAL A 57 -7.26 0.87 8.02
C VAL A 57 -7.98 2.10 8.61
N GLY A 58 -9.30 2.03 8.81
CA GLY A 58 -10.11 3.15 9.27
C GLY A 58 -10.65 4.02 8.14
N ARG A 59 -10.90 3.44 6.95
CA ARG A 59 -11.48 4.17 5.81
C ARG A 59 -13.02 4.13 5.81
N PRO A 60 -13.67 5.15 5.25
CA PRO A 60 -13.09 6.36 4.63
C PRO A 60 -12.47 7.30 5.67
N SER A 61 -11.25 7.82 5.39
CA SER A 61 -10.65 8.85 6.24
C SER A 61 -11.54 10.08 6.29
N SER A 62 -11.66 10.69 7.47
CA SER A 62 -12.53 11.84 7.70
C SER A 62 -12.10 13.07 6.91
N LEU A 63 -13.07 13.92 6.60
CA LEU A 63 -12.87 15.24 6.02
C LEU A 63 -13.16 16.30 7.09
N HIS A 64 -12.13 17.03 7.53
CA HIS A 64 -12.23 18.04 8.58
C HIS A 64 -12.26 19.44 8.02
N TYR A 65 -13.28 20.22 8.35
CA TYR A 65 -13.33 21.63 7.99
C TYR A 65 -12.47 22.47 8.93
N ALA A 66 -11.41 23.06 8.39
CA ALA A 66 -10.46 23.91 9.12
C ALA A 66 -11.03 25.34 9.28
N LYS A 67 -12.04 25.49 10.16
CA LYS A 67 -12.80 26.74 10.34
C LYS A 67 -11.92 27.95 10.65
N ASN A 68 -11.00 27.81 11.59
CA ASN A 68 -10.13 28.93 12.02
C ASN A 68 -9.14 29.31 10.92
N LEU A 69 -8.55 28.34 10.22
CA LEU A 69 -7.66 28.61 9.08
C LEU A 69 -8.44 29.30 7.95
N SER A 70 -9.64 28.80 7.62
CA SER A 70 -10.49 29.44 6.59
C SER A 70 -10.85 30.87 6.91
N LYS A 71 -11.09 31.20 8.18
CA LYS A 71 -11.31 32.59 8.64
C LYS A 71 -10.03 33.42 8.56
N TYR A 72 -8.90 32.88 8.99
CA TYR A 72 -7.62 33.58 9.00
C TYR A 72 -7.19 34.02 7.60
N ILE A 73 -7.30 33.13 6.60
CA ILE A 73 -6.94 33.45 5.21
C ILE A 73 -8.00 34.33 4.50
N ASN A 74 -9.15 34.53 5.11
CA ASN A 74 -10.29 35.29 4.53
C ASN A 74 -10.58 34.94 3.07
N GLY A 75 -10.59 33.64 2.75
CA GLY A 75 -10.65 33.12 1.39
C GLY A 75 -11.48 31.85 1.30
N PRO A 76 -11.08 30.87 0.50
CA PRO A 76 -11.84 29.64 0.30
C PRO A 76 -11.94 28.81 1.58
N LYS A 77 -12.99 27.98 1.66
CA LYS A 77 -13.12 26.99 2.72
C LYS A 77 -12.04 25.92 2.59
N VAL A 78 -11.23 25.74 3.61
CA VAL A 78 -10.16 24.73 3.67
C VAL A 78 -10.65 23.49 4.38
N TYR A 79 -10.44 22.33 3.75
CA TYR A 79 -10.74 21.03 4.32
C TYR A 79 -9.49 20.16 4.32
N PHE A 80 -9.28 19.44 5.40
CA PHE A 80 -8.22 18.43 5.51
C PHE A 80 -8.79 17.04 5.30
N LYS A 81 -8.26 16.31 4.33
CA LYS A 81 -8.44 14.87 4.21
C LYS A 81 -7.49 14.20 5.19
N ARG A 82 -8.05 13.63 6.27
CA ARG A 82 -7.32 13.16 7.45
C ARG A 82 -6.72 11.77 7.24
N ASP A 83 -5.79 11.62 6.27
CA ASP A 83 -5.14 10.33 5.98
C ASP A 83 -4.11 9.91 7.03
N GLU A 84 -3.69 10.84 7.90
CA GLU A 84 -2.86 10.54 9.07
C GLU A 84 -3.62 9.76 10.15
N LEU A 85 -4.94 9.69 10.08
CA LEU A 85 -5.76 8.86 10.97
C LEU A 85 -5.89 7.41 10.48
N ASN A 86 -5.42 7.10 9.27
CA ASN A 86 -5.34 5.73 8.82
C ASN A 86 -4.33 4.95 9.68
N HIS A 87 -4.55 3.65 9.80
CA HIS A 87 -3.56 2.77 10.43
C HIS A 87 -2.18 2.97 9.80
N THR A 88 -1.11 3.03 10.58
CA THR A 88 0.27 3.45 10.23
C THR A 88 0.48 4.96 10.02
N GLY A 89 -0.54 5.80 10.26
CA GLY A 89 -0.40 7.27 10.23
C GLY A 89 -0.23 7.87 8.84
N ALA A 90 -0.54 7.14 7.75
CA ALA A 90 -0.36 7.61 6.38
C ALA A 90 -1.24 6.87 5.36
N HIS A 91 -1.27 7.39 4.14
CA HIS A 91 -2.04 6.81 3.02
C HIS A 91 -1.46 5.49 2.46
N LYS A 92 -0.20 5.16 2.70
CA LYS A 92 0.51 4.01 2.10
C LYS A 92 -0.12 2.66 2.45
N ILE A 93 -0.73 2.53 3.63
CA ILE A 93 -1.41 1.32 4.07
C ILE A 93 -2.50 0.87 3.07
N ASN A 94 -3.19 1.82 2.43
CA ASN A 94 -4.24 1.53 1.44
C ASN A 94 -3.71 0.74 0.25
N ASN A 95 -2.57 1.18 -0.27
CA ASN A 95 -1.91 0.54 -1.40
C ASN A 95 -1.31 -0.82 -1.01
N CYS A 96 -0.57 -0.87 0.09
CA CYS A 96 0.08 -2.09 0.57
C CYS A 96 -0.94 -3.20 0.85
N LEU A 97 -2.08 -2.85 1.47
CA LEU A 97 -3.13 -3.82 1.78
C LEU A 97 -3.67 -4.50 0.51
N GLY A 98 -3.99 -3.72 -0.52
CA GLY A 98 -4.49 -4.27 -1.79
C GLY A 98 -3.45 -5.13 -2.50
N GLN A 99 -2.21 -4.68 -2.56
CA GLN A 99 -1.12 -5.41 -3.22
C GLN A 99 -0.77 -6.71 -2.51
N ILE A 100 -0.65 -6.70 -1.18
CA ILE A 100 -0.27 -7.89 -0.41
C ILE A 100 -1.40 -8.90 -0.38
N LEU A 101 -2.66 -8.45 -0.29
CA LEU A 101 -3.80 -9.35 -0.43
C LEU A 101 -3.84 -10.01 -1.81
N LEU A 102 -3.54 -9.28 -2.88
CA LEU A 102 -3.39 -9.81 -4.24
C LEU A 102 -2.24 -10.83 -4.31
N ALA A 103 -1.07 -10.48 -3.79
CA ALA A 103 0.09 -11.36 -3.76
C ALA A 103 -0.21 -12.69 -3.03
N LYS A 104 -0.90 -12.61 -1.88
CA LYS A 104 -1.37 -13.78 -1.13
C LYS A 104 -2.31 -14.64 -1.97
N LYS A 105 -3.27 -14.05 -2.69
CA LYS A 105 -4.17 -14.77 -3.60
C LYS A 105 -3.45 -15.39 -4.80
N MET A 106 -2.31 -14.84 -5.20
CA MET A 106 -1.40 -15.41 -6.21
C MET A 106 -0.48 -16.50 -5.65
N GLY A 107 -0.60 -16.86 -4.37
CA GLY A 107 0.23 -17.89 -3.73
C GLY A 107 1.66 -17.43 -3.43
N LYS A 108 1.93 -16.12 -3.36
CA LYS A 108 3.23 -15.61 -2.95
C LYS A 108 3.44 -15.85 -1.46
N THR A 109 4.61 -16.35 -1.12
CA THR A 109 4.98 -16.76 0.26
C THR A 109 5.91 -15.77 0.95
N ARG A 110 6.36 -14.74 0.24
CA ARG A 110 7.32 -13.74 0.70
C ARG A 110 7.07 -12.41 0.02
N ILE A 111 7.20 -11.32 0.76
CA ILE A 111 7.08 -9.95 0.24
C ILE A 111 8.42 -9.24 0.37
N ILE A 112 8.76 -8.47 -0.65
CA ILE A 112 9.89 -7.55 -0.62
C ILE A 112 9.38 -6.14 -0.96
N ALA A 113 9.94 -5.13 -0.32
CA ALA A 113 9.67 -3.74 -0.64
C ALA A 113 10.92 -2.89 -0.53
N GLU A 114 10.98 -1.85 -1.33
CA GLU A 114 11.94 -0.75 -1.22
C GLU A 114 11.25 0.43 -0.56
N THR A 115 11.98 1.22 0.23
CA THR A 115 11.46 2.43 0.85
C THR A 115 12.58 3.47 1.01
N GLY A 116 12.29 4.73 0.71
CA GLY A 116 13.16 5.87 1.00
C GLY A 116 12.78 6.53 2.33
N ALA A 117 11.67 7.25 2.39
CA ALA A 117 11.20 7.91 3.63
C ALA A 117 10.70 6.94 4.73
N GLY A 118 10.64 5.64 4.46
CA GLY A 118 10.28 4.60 5.43
C GLY A 118 8.79 4.28 5.53
N GLN A 119 7.88 5.16 5.17
CA GLN A 119 6.43 4.94 5.34
C GLN A 119 5.89 3.78 4.51
N HIS A 120 6.42 3.56 3.30
CA HIS A 120 6.04 2.40 2.50
C HIS A 120 6.52 1.10 3.14
N GLY A 121 7.74 1.10 3.68
CA GLY A 121 8.28 -0.01 4.47
C GLY A 121 7.40 -0.35 5.67
N VAL A 122 7.04 0.66 6.49
CA VAL A 122 6.16 0.48 7.65
C VAL A 122 4.81 -0.13 7.23
N ALA A 123 4.18 0.43 6.21
CA ALA A 123 2.89 -0.08 5.74
C ALA A 123 2.98 -1.52 5.21
N THR A 124 4.05 -1.84 4.46
CA THR A 124 4.30 -3.19 3.96
C THR A 124 4.53 -4.17 5.09
N ALA A 125 5.41 -3.84 6.04
CA ALA A 125 5.69 -4.69 7.21
C ALA A 125 4.42 -4.96 8.03
N THR A 126 3.64 -3.91 8.30
CA THR A 126 2.37 -4.01 9.05
C THR A 126 1.37 -4.95 8.38
N VAL A 127 1.19 -4.84 7.07
CA VAL A 127 0.24 -5.72 6.33
C VAL A 127 0.79 -7.13 6.20
N CYS A 128 2.11 -7.30 6.05
CA CYS A 128 2.74 -8.62 6.06
C CYS A 128 2.53 -9.32 7.40
N ALA A 129 2.70 -8.61 8.52
CA ALA A 129 2.43 -9.13 9.86
C ALA A 129 0.96 -9.54 10.00
N LEU A 130 0.01 -8.72 9.51
CA LEU A 130 -1.42 -9.06 9.51
C LEU A 130 -1.72 -10.38 8.80
N PHE A 131 -1.03 -10.67 7.69
CA PHE A 131 -1.25 -11.88 6.90
C PHE A 131 -0.30 -13.04 7.22
N GLY A 132 0.61 -12.88 8.17
CA GLY A 132 1.62 -13.88 8.53
C GLY A 132 2.62 -14.16 7.39
N LEU A 133 2.99 -13.13 6.62
CA LEU A 133 3.92 -13.26 5.49
C LEU A 133 5.30 -12.70 5.86
N PRO A 134 6.39 -13.45 5.62
CA PRO A 134 7.74 -12.91 5.71
C PRO A 134 7.92 -11.67 4.84
N CYS A 135 8.57 -10.64 5.40
CA CYS A 135 8.76 -9.36 4.74
C CYS A 135 10.21 -8.90 4.82
N TYR A 136 10.77 -8.46 3.69
CA TYR A 136 12.10 -7.89 3.59
C TYR A 136 12.00 -6.45 3.06
N ILE A 137 12.47 -5.50 3.87
CA ILE A 137 12.45 -4.07 3.54
C ILE A 137 13.87 -3.62 3.19
N TYR A 138 14.05 -3.08 1.99
CA TYR A 138 15.31 -2.50 1.54
C TYR A 138 15.25 -0.98 1.66
N MET A 139 16.26 -0.40 2.29
CA MET A 139 16.34 1.03 2.55
C MET A 139 17.79 1.51 2.44
N GLY A 140 18.01 2.67 1.84
CA GLY A 140 19.34 3.25 1.72
C GLY A 140 19.94 3.60 3.10
N SER A 141 21.24 3.42 3.30
CA SER A 141 21.92 3.66 4.59
C SER A 141 21.70 5.08 5.13
N LYS A 142 21.79 6.09 4.27
CA LYS A 142 21.52 7.49 4.66
C LYS A 142 20.08 7.72 5.09
N ASP A 143 19.12 7.03 4.47
CA ASP A 143 17.71 7.12 4.82
C ASP A 143 17.42 6.39 6.13
N ILE A 144 18.08 5.27 6.40
CA ILE A 144 18.03 4.57 7.70
C ILE A 144 18.41 5.51 8.83
N GLU A 145 19.50 6.27 8.66
CA GLU A 145 19.96 7.23 9.67
C GLU A 145 18.96 8.37 9.90
N ARG A 146 18.38 8.91 8.81
CA ARG A 146 17.44 10.03 8.86
C ARG A 146 16.05 9.63 9.37
N GLN A 147 15.63 8.41 9.12
CA GLN A 147 14.27 7.92 9.33
C GLN A 147 14.18 6.85 10.44
N LYS A 148 15.00 6.97 11.48
CA LYS A 148 15.06 6.03 12.60
C LYS A 148 13.69 5.63 13.18
N PRO A 149 12.70 6.54 13.36
CA PRO A 149 11.38 6.14 13.85
C PRO A 149 10.65 5.18 12.91
N ASN A 150 10.75 5.38 11.60
CA ASN A 150 10.14 4.47 10.62
C ASN A 150 10.88 3.13 10.55
N VAL A 151 12.21 3.14 10.67
CA VAL A 151 13.01 1.91 10.75
C VAL A 151 12.61 1.10 11.98
N PHE A 152 12.50 1.74 13.14
CA PHE A 152 12.03 1.09 14.37
C PHE A 152 10.64 0.47 14.19
N SER A 153 9.70 1.20 13.58
CA SER A 153 8.36 0.69 13.29
C SER A 153 8.39 -0.51 12.33
N CYS A 154 9.24 -0.50 11.30
CA CYS A 154 9.42 -1.66 10.42
C CYS A 154 9.91 -2.88 11.20
N LEU A 155 10.94 -2.71 12.04
CA LEU A 155 11.52 -3.80 12.83
C LEU A 155 10.51 -4.37 13.83
N LEU A 156 9.65 -3.54 14.41
CA LEU A 156 8.60 -3.99 15.33
C LEU A 156 7.66 -5.03 14.69
N TYR A 157 7.35 -4.86 13.41
CA TYR A 157 6.48 -5.78 12.67
C TYR A 157 7.21 -6.95 12.00
N THR A 158 8.53 -6.83 11.77
CA THR A 158 9.31 -7.85 11.05
C THR A 158 10.20 -8.68 11.98
N SER A 159 10.43 -8.22 13.20
CA SER A 159 11.22 -8.98 14.18
C SER A 159 10.42 -10.15 14.75
N PRO A 160 11.04 -11.31 15.00
CA PRO A 160 10.38 -12.40 15.71
C PRO A 160 9.91 -11.94 17.08
N SER A 161 8.72 -12.38 17.47
CA SER A 161 8.19 -12.12 18.82
C SER A 161 9.15 -12.74 19.86
N PRO A 162 9.34 -12.10 21.04
CA PRO A 162 10.08 -12.73 22.14
C PRO A 162 9.57 -14.12 22.53
N ARG A 163 8.29 -14.42 22.22
CA ARG A 163 7.72 -15.76 22.43
C ARG A 163 8.21 -16.80 21.41
N ASP A 164 8.64 -16.38 20.22
CA ASP A 164 9.11 -17.28 19.17
C ASP A 164 10.56 -17.72 19.41
N SER A 165 11.29 -17.06 20.33
CA SER A 165 12.67 -17.38 20.69
C SER A 165 12.82 -18.39 21.85
N TYR A 166 11.72 -18.82 22.45
CA TYR A 166 11.71 -19.79 23.56
C TYR A 166 11.24 -21.20 23.16
N GLY A 167 11.15 -21.49 21.86
CA GLY A 167 10.66 -22.75 21.28
C GLY A 167 11.70 -23.48 20.44
N SER A 168 12.95 -23.64 20.96
CA SER A 168 13.92 -24.59 20.37
C SER A 168 14.70 -25.26 21.48
#